data_fdcb619494e60f050f8aa1a47cea53a2
#
_entry.id   fdcb619494e60f050f8aa1a47cea53a2
#
_cell.length_a   1.000
_cell.length_b   1.000
_cell.length_c   1.000
_cell.angle_alpha   90.00
_cell.angle_beta   90.00
_cell.angle_gamma   90.00
#
_symmetry.space_group_name_H-M   'P 1'
#
loop_
_entity.id
_entity.type
_entity.pdbx_description
1 polymer ?
#
loop_
_entity_poly.entity_id
_entity_poly.type
_entity_poly.pdbx_seq_one_letter_code
_entity_poly.pdbx_strand_id
1 'polypeptide(L)'
;MRLGRKKQATKFPQRMVNLIISGGLLLALSINIAACARKDVSELVTRKPNFVLEEFFSGNSVAFGIFEDRFGNLRRQFKVNLSGKLDGNRLVLDEEFLYDDGERASRVWTIDRLGLNAAGLVSFQGKADDVKLAAQGTQAGNALNWQYDISLEMSGMNLNVHFDDWIYKQDEDVAINRAFVTKFGVEIGSVTIVFIRGKTASTLWPLSLDEWPSG
;
A
#
# COMPACT_ATOMS: atom_id res chain seq x y z
N MET A 1 17.53 80.60 -11.66
CA MET A 1 16.89 80.32 -10.35
C MET A 1 16.18 78.95 -10.47
N ARG A 2 16.84 77.85 -10.03
CA ARG A 2 16.30 76.48 -10.10
C ARG A 2 15.92 76.02 -8.71
N LEU A 3 14.63 75.92 -8.46
CA LEU A 3 14.07 75.36 -7.20
C LEU A 3 14.18 73.77 -7.20
N GLY A 4 15.01 73.27 -6.32
CA GLY A 4 15.15 71.83 -6.03
C GLY A 4 13.99 71.33 -5.22
N ARG A 5 13.20 70.39 -5.78
CA ARG A 5 12.16 69.65 -5.06
C ARG A 5 12.81 68.53 -4.24
N LYS A 6 12.80 68.60 -2.94
CA LYS A 6 13.16 67.52 -2.01
C LYS A 6 12.04 66.49 -2.02
N LYS A 7 12.36 65.24 -2.42
CA LYS A 7 11.47 64.08 -2.21
C LYS A 7 11.44 63.71 -0.75
N GLN A 8 10.28 63.84 -0.10
CA GLN A 8 10.02 63.28 1.21
C GLN A 8 9.85 61.78 1.10
N ALA A 9 10.70 60.99 1.78
CA ALA A 9 10.53 59.58 1.94
C ALA A 9 9.46 59.31 3.03
N THR A 10 8.35 58.70 2.65
CA THR A 10 7.30 58.26 3.57
C THR A 10 7.83 57.10 4.44
N LYS A 11 8.07 57.39 5.72
CA LYS A 11 8.39 56.35 6.71
C LYS A 11 7.11 55.59 7.06
N PHE A 12 7.05 54.30 6.72
CA PHE A 12 5.99 53.43 7.20
C PHE A 12 6.05 53.28 8.73
N PRO A 13 4.91 53.34 9.44
CA PRO A 13 4.91 53.23 10.88
C PRO A 13 5.36 51.86 11.34
N GLN A 14 6.34 51.81 12.26
CA GLN A 14 6.98 50.60 12.80
C GLN A 14 5.97 49.52 13.30
N ARG A 15 4.78 49.98 13.73
CA ARG A 15 3.69 49.09 14.18
C ARG A 15 3.08 48.21 13.06
N MET A 16 3.04 48.71 11.83
CA MET A 16 2.57 47.92 10.68
C MET A 16 3.56 46.83 10.25
N VAL A 17 4.85 47.12 10.33
CA VAL A 17 5.91 46.15 10.01
C VAL A 17 5.90 44.98 11.01
N ASN A 18 5.73 45.26 12.30
CA ASN A 18 5.66 44.21 13.33
C ASN A 18 4.40 43.35 13.21
N LEU A 19 3.27 43.91 12.76
CA LEU A 19 2.03 43.14 12.54
C LEU A 19 2.15 42.15 11.37
N ILE A 20 2.84 42.55 10.30
CA ILE A 20 3.09 41.72 9.11
C ILE A 20 4.06 40.57 9.46
N ILE A 21 5.11 40.85 10.24
CA ILE A 21 6.09 39.85 10.67
C ILE A 21 5.45 38.84 11.63
N SER A 22 4.61 39.28 12.58
CA SER A 22 3.90 38.42 13.51
C SER A 22 2.84 37.55 12.81
N GLY A 23 2.11 38.09 11.83
CA GLY A 23 1.12 37.36 11.03
C GLY A 23 1.77 36.31 10.11
N GLY A 24 2.91 36.65 9.51
CA GLY A 24 3.67 35.69 8.65
C GLY A 24 4.30 34.55 9.46
N LEU A 25 4.76 34.79 10.68
CA LEU A 25 5.34 33.77 11.55
C LEU A 25 4.27 32.80 12.09
N LEU A 26 3.06 33.27 12.40
CA LEU A 26 1.93 32.45 12.82
C LEU A 26 1.39 31.58 11.67
N LEU A 27 1.38 32.08 10.45
CA LEU A 27 0.96 31.32 9.28
C LEU A 27 1.99 30.23 8.90
N ALA A 28 3.28 30.48 9.06
CA ALA A 28 4.35 29.51 8.83
C ALA A 28 4.37 28.40 9.89
N LEU A 29 3.92 28.66 11.13
CA LEU A 29 3.86 27.69 12.21
C LEU A 29 2.66 26.72 12.08
N SER A 30 1.59 27.14 11.39
CA SER A 30 0.39 26.32 11.19
C SER A 30 0.49 25.29 10.06
N ILE A 31 1.54 25.31 9.24
CA ILE A 31 1.74 24.37 8.11
C ILE A 31 2.41 23.06 8.58
N ASN A 32 2.95 22.99 9.80
CA ASN A 32 3.71 21.84 10.27
C ASN A 32 2.93 20.80 11.10
N ILE A 33 1.59 20.85 11.18
CA ILE A 33 0.80 19.91 12.02
C ILE A 33 0.14 18.80 11.24
N ALA A 34 0.28 18.73 9.92
CA ALA A 34 -0.15 17.58 9.13
C ALA A 34 1.01 16.60 8.90
N ALA A 35 1.75 16.24 9.93
CA ALA A 35 2.46 14.96 9.95
C ALA A 35 1.38 13.90 10.07
N CYS A 36 0.90 13.36 8.95
CA CYS A 36 0.12 12.13 8.94
C CYS A 36 0.90 11.11 9.77
N ALA A 37 0.37 10.74 10.93
CA ALA A 37 0.97 9.69 11.75
C ALA A 37 1.08 8.46 10.85
N ARG A 38 2.33 8.02 10.56
CA ARG A 38 2.57 6.84 9.76
C ARG A 38 1.97 5.67 10.53
N LYS A 39 1.08 4.93 9.88
CA LYS A 39 0.47 3.75 10.45
C LYS A 39 1.56 2.76 10.85
N ASP A 40 1.53 2.25 12.09
CA ASP A 40 2.52 1.32 12.62
C ASP A 40 1.85 -0.03 12.95
N VAL A 41 2.37 -1.11 12.39
CA VAL A 41 1.84 -2.45 12.61
C VAL A 41 1.99 -2.89 14.07
N SER A 42 2.95 -2.34 14.83
CA SER A 42 3.16 -2.64 16.25
C SER A 42 1.95 -2.30 17.14
N GLU A 43 1.12 -1.33 16.73
CA GLU A 43 -0.11 -0.96 17.42
C GLU A 43 -1.16 -2.08 17.40
N LEU A 44 -0.98 -3.08 16.51
CA LEU A 44 -1.93 -4.17 16.31
C LEU A 44 -1.55 -5.45 17.03
N VAL A 45 -0.47 -5.47 17.82
CA VAL A 45 0.09 -6.66 18.46
C VAL A 45 -0.90 -7.47 19.31
N THR A 46 -1.89 -6.79 19.91
CA THR A 46 -2.94 -7.42 20.73
C THR A 46 -4.19 -7.84 19.96
N ARG A 47 -4.28 -7.47 18.65
CA ARG A 47 -5.45 -7.78 17.82
C ARG A 47 -5.51 -9.27 17.47
N LYS A 48 -6.73 -9.80 17.39
CA LYS A 48 -7.03 -11.20 17.05
C LYS A 48 -7.99 -11.30 15.87
N PRO A 49 -8.02 -12.46 15.17
CA PRO A 49 -7.18 -13.64 15.33
C PRO A 49 -5.73 -13.37 14.88
N ASN A 50 -4.75 -14.08 15.43
CA ASN A 50 -3.36 -13.91 14.98
C ASN A 50 -3.23 -14.25 13.49
N PHE A 51 -2.59 -13.36 12.75
CA PHE A 51 -2.18 -13.63 11.38
C PHE A 51 -0.82 -14.33 11.39
N VAL A 52 -0.69 -15.44 10.71
CA VAL A 52 0.59 -16.11 10.43
C VAL A 52 0.64 -16.27 8.90
N LEU A 53 1.53 -15.51 8.27
CA LEU A 53 1.59 -15.38 6.81
C LEU A 53 1.72 -16.74 6.13
N GLU A 54 2.67 -17.55 6.60
CA GLU A 54 2.99 -18.84 6.01
C GLU A 54 1.82 -19.84 6.15
N GLU A 55 1.12 -19.82 7.29
CA GLU A 55 -0.04 -20.67 7.50
C GLU A 55 -1.23 -20.21 6.66
N PHE A 56 -1.44 -18.89 6.56
CA PHE A 56 -2.58 -18.36 5.83
C PHE A 56 -2.48 -18.61 4.33
N PHE A 57 -1.31 -18.44 3.74
CA PHE A 57 -1.12 -18.62 2.30
C PHE A 57 -0.58 -20.00 1.88
N SER A 58 -0.39 -20.93 2.81
CA SER A 58 -0.04 -22.32 2.48
C SER A 58 -1.25 -23.07 1.95
N GLY A 59 -1.07 -23.79 0.82
CA GLY A 59 -2.12 -24.47 0.09
C GLY A 59 -2.84 -23.57 -0.90
N ASN A 60 -4.07 -23.91 -1.25
CA ASN A 60 -4.86 -23.20 -2.24
C ASN A 60 -5.76 -22.15 -1.58
N SER A 61 -5.82 -20.97 -2.19
CA SER A 61 -6.73 -19.89 -1.81
C SER A 61 -7.19 -19.13 -3.05
N VAL A 62 -8.27 -18.37 -2.92
CA VAL A 62 -8.79 -17.51 -3.98
C VAL A 62 -8.87 -16.09 -3.47
N ALA A 63 -8.84 -15.13 -4.40
CA ALA A 63 -9.01 -13.73 -4.03
C ALA A 63 -9.85 -12.99 -5.08
N PHE A 64 -10.51 -11.92 -4.60
CA PHE A 64 -11.23 -10.96 -5.42
C PHE A 64 -10.78 -9.58 -5.02
N GLY A 65 -10.51 -8.73 -6.01
CA GLY A 65 -9.98 -7.40 -5.74
C GLY A 65 -10.49 -6.34 -6.69
N ILE A 66 -10.33 -5.11 -6.24
CA ILE A 66 -10.62 -3.90 -7.00
C ILE A 66 -9.44 -2.93 -6.91
N PHE A 67 -9.21 -2.17 -7.96
CA PHE A 67 -8.33 -1.01 -7.97
C PHE A 67 -9.17 0.25 -8.17
N GLU A 68 -9.01 1.21 -7.27
CA GLU A 68 -9.64 2.51 -7.31
C GLU A 68 -8.57 3.59 -7.45
N ASP A 69 -8.85 4.62 -8.25
CA ASP A 69 -7.98 5.80 -8.28
C ASP A 69 -8.12 6.62 -6.97
N ARG A 70 -7.25 7.62 -6.80
CA ARG A 70 -7.25 8.48 -5.60
C ARG A 70 -8.55 9.25 -5.34
N PHE A 71 -9.49 9.26 -6.31
CA PHE A 71 -10.80 9.89 -6.16
C PHE A 71 -11.91 8.87 -5.84
N GLY A 72 -11.55 7.59 -5.66
CA GLY A 72 -12.49 6.50 -5.37
C GLY A 72 -13.22 5.97 -6.60
N ASN A 73 -12.78 6.32 -7.81
CA ASN A 73 -13.38 5.75 -9.01
C ASN A 73 -12.82 4.34 -9.24
N LEU A 74 -13.71 3.36 -9.39
CA LEU A 74 -13.35 2.01 -9.80
C LEU A 74 -12.68 2.06 -11.17
N ARG A 75 -11.46 1.49 -11.25
CA ARG A 75 -10.64 1.46 -12.48
C ARG A 75 -10.47 0.07 -13.01
N ARG A 76 -10.41 -0.95 -12.13
CA ARG A 76 -10.19 -2.33 -12.52
C ARG A 76 -10.71 -3.28 -11.45
N GLN A 77 -11.22 -4.41 -11.87
CA GLN A 77 -11.58 -5.54 -11.00
C GLN A 77 -10.75 -6.75 -11.39
N PHE A 78 -10.54 -7.67 -10.46
CA PHE A 78 -9.79 -8.89 -10.75
C PHE A 78 -10.15 -10.02 -9.79
N LYS A 79 -9.91 -11.25 -10.25
CA LYS A 79 -9.96 -12.47 -9.46
C LYS A 79 -8.63 -13.20 -9.57
N VAL A 80 -8.26 -13.94 -8.53
CA VAL A 80 -6.94 -14.57 -8.42
C VAL A 80 -7.08 -16.00 -7.90
N ASN A 81 -6.39 -16.93 -8.52
CA ASN A 81 -6.06 -18.22 -7.95
C ASN A 81 -4.68 -18.15 -7.31
N LEU A 82 -4.56 -18.62 -6.06
CA LEU A 82 -3.30 -18.61 -5.33
C LEU A 82 -2.94 -20.04 -4.91
N SER A 83 -1.67 -20.44 -5.09
CA SER A 83 -1.13 -21.71 -4.64
C SER A 83 0.16 -21.50 -3.87
N GLY A 84 0.14 -21.75 -2.55
CA GLY A 84 1.28 -21.56 -1.67
C GLY A 84 1.96 -22.88 -1.29
N LYS A 85 3.30 -22.94 -1.41
CA LYS A 85 4.12 -24.07 -0.97
C LYS A 85 5.12 -23.59 0.07
N LEU A 86 5.00 -24.16 1.27
CA LEU A 86 5.90 -23.85 2.39
C LEU A 86 7.00 -24.90 2.47
N ASP A 87 8.25 -24.46 2.50
CA ASP A 87 9.44 -25.27 2.75
C ASP A 87 10.32 -24.58 3.81
N GLY A 88 10.31 -25.12 5.01
CA GLY A 88 10.96 -24.53 6.16
C GLY A 88 10.45 -23.10 6.43
N ASN A 89 11.32 -22.11 6.28
CA ASN A 89 11.00 -20.68 6.48
C ASN A 89 10.66 -19.95 5.17
N ARG A 90 10.53 -20.68 4.06
CA ARG A 90 10.29 -20.11 2.73
C ARG A 90 8.91 -20.49 2.23
N LEU A 91 8.10 -19.50 1.91
CA LEU A 91 6.84 -19.66 1.19
C LEU A 91 7.05 -19.24 -0.28
N VAL A 92 6.71 -20.14 -1.20
CA VAL A 92 6.57 -19.81 -2.62
C VAL A 92 5.08 -19.71 -2.89
N LEU A 93 4.61 -18.52 -3.28
CA LEU A 93 3.21 -18.22 -3.56
C LEU A 93 3.05 -17.88 -5.03
N ASP A 94 2.35 -18.75 -5.75
CA ASP A 94 2.00 -18.59 -7.16
C ASP A 94 0.62 -17.96 -7.26
N GLU A 95 0.50 -16.89 -8.05
CA GLU A 95 -0.71 -16.09 -8.23
C GLU A 95 -1.06 -16.01 -9.73
N GLU A 96 -2.27 -16.43 -10.08
CA GLU A 96 -2.82 -16.32 -11.44
C GLU A 96 -4.01 -15.37 -11.44
N PHE A 97 -3.93 -14.30 -12.23
CA PHE A 97 -4.91 -13.21 -12.27
C PHE A 97 -5.75 -13.27 -13.55
N LEU A 98 -7.04 -12.94 -13.40
CA LEU A 98 -7.89 -12.48 -14.50
C LEU A 98 -8.50 -11.13 -14.13
N TYR A 99 -8.33 -10.17 -15.02
CA TYR A 99 -8.90 -8.82 -14.88
C TYR A 99 -10.20 -8.69 -15.68
N ASP A 100 -11.01 -7.67 -15.33
CA ASP A 100 -12.32 -7.40 -15.96
C ASP A 100 -12.22 -6.92 -17.42
N ASP A 101 -11.06 -6.48 -17.87
CA ASP A 101 -10.75 -6.18 -19.27
C ASP A 101 -10.27 -7.39 -20.08
N GLY A 102 -10.24 -8.59 -19.47
CA GLY A 102 -9.78 -9.84 -20.07
C GLY A 102 -8.28 -10.06 -20.03
N GLU A 103 -7.49 -9.12 -19.51
CA GLU A 103 -6.05 -9.34 -19.31
C GLU A 103 -5.80 -10.45 -18.29
N ARG A 104 -4.76 -11.25 -18.54
CA ARG A 104 -4.27 -12.28 -17.63
C ARG A 104 -2.85 -11.94 -17.22
N ALA A 105 -2.53 -12.18 -15.97
CA ALA A 105 -1.19 -12.03 -15.44
C ALA A 105 -0.87 -13.15 -14.46
N SER A 106 0.40 -13.35 -14.19
CA SER A 106 0.88 -14.24 -13.14
C SER A 106 2.00 -13.58 -12.37
N ARG A 107 2.14 -13.95 -11.10
CA ARG A 107 3.24 -13.52 -10.24
C ARG A 107 3.62 -14.66 -9.32
N VAL A 108 4.91 -14.87 -9.12
CA VAL A 108 5.43 -15.82 -8.16
C VAL A 108 6.22 -15.06 -7.10
N TRP A 109 5.74 -15.08 -5.87
CA TRP A 109 6.48 -14.59 -4.73
C TRP A 109 7.35 -15.69 -4.13
N THR A 110 8.59 -15.36 -3.81
CA THR A 110 9.43 -16.11 -2.87
C THR A 110 9.56 -15.30 -1.61
N ILE A 111 8.96 -15.76 -0.51
CA ILE A 111 8.86 -15.05 0.76
C ILE A 111 9.65 -15.81 1.83
N ASP A 112 10.66 -15.17 2.40
CA ASP A 112 11.50 -15.72 3.45
C ASP A 112 11.16 -15.07 4.80
N ARG A 113 10.94 -15.90 5.83
CA ARG A 113 10.82 -15.45 7.22
C ARG A 113 12.22 -15.17 7.78
N LEU A 114 12.46 -13.94 8.22
CA LEU A 114 13.75 -13.49 8.74
C LEU A 114 13.89 -13.62 10.28
N GLY A 115 12.77 -13.90 10.99
CA GLY A 115 12.73 -13.93 12.44
C GLY A 115 12.22 -12.62 13.05
N LEU A 116 12.66 -12.31 14.28
CA LEU A 116 12.22 -11.11 14.99
C LEU A 116 13.11 -9.92 14.62
N ASN A 117 12.48 -8.78 14.33
CA ASN A 117 13.17 -7.51 14.15
C ASN A 117 13.52 -6.85 15.50
N ALA A 118 14.12 -5.66 15.47
CA ALA A 118 14.52 -4.92 16.69
C ALA A 118 13.32 -4.55 17.61
N ALA A 119 12.10 -4.51 17.08
CA ALA A 119 10.89 -4.27 17.86
C ALA A 119 10.27 -5.57 18.41
N GLY A 120 10.90 -6.74 18.19
CA GLY A 120 10.37 -8.04 18.61
C GLY A 120 9.22 -8.56 17.74
N LEU A 121 9.01 -8.00 16.55
CA LEU A 121 7.98 -8.40 15.62
C LEU A 121 8.54 -9.32 14.52
N VAL A 122 7.73 -10.25 14.04
CA VAL A 122 8.13 -11.15 12.95
C VAL A 122 8.31 -10.35 11.66
N SER A 123 9.46 -10.53 11.02
CA SER A 123 9.80 -9.86 9.76
C SER A 123 10.00 -10.85 8.62
N PHE A 124 9.74 -10.38 7.42
CA PHE A 124 9.81 -11.14 6.18
C PHE A 124 10.50 -10.32 5.10
N GLN A 125 11.06 -11.04 4.11
CA GLN A 125 11.54 -10.47 2.88
C GLN A 125 10.92 -11.25 1.71
N GLY A 126 10.45 -10.56 0.67
CA GLY A 126 9.87 -11.19 -0.52
C GLY A 126 10.51 -10.72 -1.79
N LYS A 127 10.49 -11.59 -2.81
CA LYS A 127 10.94 -11.29 -4.18
C LYS A 127 9.92 -11.79 -5.17
N ALA A 128 9.69 -11.01 -6.22
CA ALA A 128 8.98 -11.39 -7.44
C ALA A 128 9.66 -10.67 -8.62
N ASP A 129 9.40 -11.15 -9.84
CA ASP A 129 10.12 -10.67 -11.04
C ASP A 129 9.85 -9.18 -11.35
N ASP A 130 8.66 -8.68 -11.03
CA ASP A 130 8.26 -7.28 -11.22
C ASP A 130 8.63 -6.36 -10.04
N VAL A 131 9.17 -6.92 -8.95
CA VAL A 131 9.59 -6.19 -7.75
C VAL A 131 11.04 -5.78 -7.88
N LYS A 132 11.32 -4.48 -7.79
CA LYS A 132 12.66 -3.91 -8.03
C LYS A 132 13.70 -4.28 -6.99
N LEU A 133 13.33 -4.13 -5.73
CA LEU A 133 14.11 -4.52 -4.56
C LEU A 133 13.28 -5.53 -3.78
N ALA A 134 13.92 -6.25 -2.84
CA ALA A 134 13.15 -7.15 -2.01
C ALA A 134 12.07 -6.40 -1.22
N ALA A 135 10.84 -6.88 -1.31
CA ALA A 135 9.73 -6.43 -0.47
C ALA A 135 10.05 -6.70 1.01
N GLN A 136 9.53 -5.85 1.89
CA GLN A 136 9.70 -5.96 3.33
C GLN A 136 8.36 -6.17 4.01
N GLY A 137 8.28 -7.17 4.89
CA GLY A 137 7.07 -7.48 5.66
C GLY A 137 7.30 -7.41 7.15
N THR A 138 6.31 -6.92 7.88
CA THR A 138 6.28 -6.98 9.35
C THR A 138 4.89 -7.40 9.81
N GLN A 139 4.83 -8.41 10.67
CA GLN A 139 3.61 -9.01 11.18
C GLN A 139 3.44 -8.72 12.65
N ALA A 140 2.22 -8.30 13.03
CA ALA A 140 1.83 -8.11 14.43
C ALA A 140 0.33 -8.37 14.62
N GLY A 141 -0.02 -9.16 15.65
CA GLY A 141 -1.40 -9.50 15.96
C GLY A 141 -2.14 -10.11 14.76
N ASN A 142 -3.21 -9.46 14.31
CA ASN A 142 -4.00 -9.91 13.17
C ASN A 142 -3.58 -9.31 11.82
N ALA A 143 -2.43 -8.63 11.75
CA ALA A 143 -2.04 -7.89 10.56
C ALA A 143 -0.62 -8.20 10.07
N LEU A 144 -0.44 -8.04 8.77
CA LEU A 144 0.83 -7.93 8.07
C LEU A 144 0.86 -6.59 7.33
N ASN A 145 1.91 -5.81 7.54
CA ASN A 145 2.26 -4.73 6.63
C ASN A 145 3.32 -5.23 5.65
N TRP A 146 3.11 -5.01 4.35
CA TRP A 146 3.97 -5.48 3.26
C TRP A 146 4.25 -4.34 2.29
N GLN A 147 5.52 -3.99 2.10
CA GLN A 147 5.92 -2.82 1.32
C GLN A 147 6.89 -3.20 0.21
N TYR A 148 6.66 -2.68 -0.99
CA TYR A 148 7.51 -2.96 -2.16
C TYR A 148 7.33 -1.92 -3.27
N ASP A 149 8.33 -1.85 -4.15
CA ASP A 149 8.32 -1.04 -5.35
C ASP A 149 8.23 -1.94 -6.58
N ILE A 150 7.29 -1.65 -7.48
CA ILE A 150 7.16 -2.36 -8.76
C ILE A 150 7.35 -1.41 -9.94
N SER A 151 7.72 -2.01 -11.08
CA SER A 151 7.76 -1.34 -12.38
C SER A 151 6.61 -1.84 -13.22
N LEU A 152 5.54 -1.04 -13.34
CA LEU A 152 4.42 -1.34 -14.21
C LEU A 152 4.71 -0.83 -15.62
N GLU A 153 4.55 -1.67 -16.63
CA GLU A 153 4.56 -1.23 -18.02
C GLU A 153 3.16 -0.72 -18.40
N MET A 154 3.05 0.58 -18.67
CA MET A 154 1.80 1.20 -19.09
C MET A 154 2.04 2.03 -20.36
N SER A 155 1.37 1.68 -21.43
CA SER A 155 1.44 2.42 -22.72
C SER A 155 2.89 2.60 -23.22
N GLY A 156 3.74 1.58 -23.07
CA GLY A 156 5.14 1.61 -23.49
C GLY A 156 6.08 2.42 -22.57
N MET A 157 5.62 2.82 -21.39
CA MET A 157 6.42 3.49 -20.37
C MET A 157 6.45 2.67 -19.09
N ASN A 158 7.65 2.57 -18.48
CA ASN A 158 7.79 1.96 -17.15
C ASN A 158 7.39 2.95 -16.07
N LEU A 159 6.30 2.66 -15.38
CA LEU A 159 5.80 3.40 -14.24
C LEU A 159 6.26 2.75 -12.93
N ASN A 160 7.15 3.42 -12.21
CA ASN A 160 7.55 2.97 -10.88
C ASN A 160 6.55 3.46 -9.84
N VAL A 161 5.99 2.55 -9.08
CA VAL A 161 5.05 2.82 -7.99
C VAL A 161 5.44 2.05 -6.73
N HIS A 162 5.12 2.62 -5.60
CA HIS A 162 5.28 2.02 -4.29
C HIS A 162 3.94 1.50 -3.78
N PHE A 163 3.93 0.27 -3.29
CA PHE A 163 2.81 -0.37 -2.62
C PHE A 163 3.07 -0.44 -1.12
N ASP A 164 2.07 -0.05 -0.34
CA ASP A 164 2.01 -0.21 1.12
C ASP A 164 0.75 -1.00 1.45
N ASP A 165 0.91 -2.33 1.50
CA ASP A 165 -0.16 -3.30 1.74
C ASP A 165 -0.38 -3.51 3.23
N TRP A 166 -1.66 -3.55 3.62
CA TRP A 166 -2.10 -3.86 4.97
C TRP A 166 -3.09 -5.02 4.92
N ILE A 167 -2.62 -6.21 5.23
CA ILE A 167 -3.42 -7.43 5.24
C ILE A 167 -3.91 -7.68 6.65
N TYR A 168 -5.21 -7.82 6.83
CA TYR A 168 -5.87 -8.05 8.12
C TYR A 168 -6.62 -9.37 8.10
N LYS A 169 -6.21 -10.32 8.92
CA LYS A 169 -6.97 -11.56 9.13
C LYS A 169 -8.27 -11.23 9.86
N GLN A 170 -9.40 -11.67 9.30
CA GLN A 170 -10.74 -11.45 9.87
C GLN A 170 -11.19 -12.65 10.68
N ASP A 171 -10.98 -13.87 10.15
CA ASP A 171 -11.21 -15.15 10.80
C ASP A 171 -10.19 -16.19 10.30
N GLU A 172 -10.45 -17.50 10.48
CA GLU A 172 -9.51 -18.55 10.06
C GLU A 172 -9.32 -18.60 8.55
N ASP A 173 -10.35 -18.28 7.76
CA ASP A 173 -10.39 -18.49 6.32
C ASP A 173 -10.39 -17.18 5.51
N VAL A 174 -10.51 -16.00 6.14
CA VAL A 174 -10.68 -14.72 5.46
C VAL A 174 -9.65 -13.69 5.92
N ALA A 175 -9.02 -13.03 4.96
CA ALA A 175 -8.23 -11.82 5.19
C ALA A 175 -8.59 -10.74 4.17
N ILE A 176 -8.48 -9.48 4.60
CA ILE A 176 -8.69 -8.31 3.76
C ILE A 176 -7.37 -7.56 3.63
N ASN A 177 -6.94 -7.30 2.40
CA ASN A 177 -5.84 -6.39 2.10
C ASN A 177 -6.39 -5.04 1.65
N ARG A 178 -5.77 -3.99 2.16
CA ARG A 178 -5.87 -2.64 1.60
C ARG A 178 -4.47 -2.13 1.33
N ALA A 179 -4.15 -1.97 0.04
CA ALA A 179 -2.89 -1.43 -0.43
C ALA A 179 -3.05 0.03 -0.83
N PHE A 180 -2.13 0.88 -0.42
CA PHE A 180 -2.01 2.25 -0.89
C PHE A 180 -0.93 2.30 -1.96
N VAL A 181 -1.27 2.85 -3.13
CA VAL A 181 -0.36 2.94 -4.26
C VAL A 181 0.11 4.38 -4.41
N THR A 182 1.41 4.60 -4.27
CA THR A 182 1.98 5.93 -4.36
C THR A 182 3.00 6.05 -5.49
N LYS A 183 3.08 7.24 -6.07
CA LYS A 183 4.10 7.64 -7.04
C LYS A 183 4.72 8.94 -6.61
N PHE A 184 6.06 8.98 -6.49
CA PHE A 184 6.79 10.16 -5.99
C PHE A 184 6.24 10.68 -4.65
N GLY A 185 5.78 9.77 -3.76
CA GLY A 185 5.20 10.12 -2.46
C GLY A 185 3.76 10.64 -2.49
N VAL A 186 3.12 10.67 -3.66
CA VAL A 186 1.71 11.07 -3.82
C VAL A 186 0.86 9.83 -4.05
N GLU A 187 -0.22 9.65 -3.28
CA GLU A 187 -1.17 8.56 -3.49
C GLU A 187 -1.88 8.74 -4.84
N ILE A 188 -1.85 7.69 -5.66
CA ILE A 188 -2.49 7.65 -6.98
C ILE A 188 -3.69 6.71 -7.02
N GLY A 189 -3.83 5.83 -6.04
CA GLY A 189 -4.95 4.90 -5.92
C GLY A 189 -4.76 3.91 -4.79
N SER A 190 -5.72 3.02 -4.66
CA SER A 190 -5.70 1.93 -3.68
C SER A 190 -6.22 0.63 -4.27
N VAL A 191 -5.72 -0.49 -3.72
CA VAL A 191 -6.22 -1.84 -4.04
C VAL A 191 -6.88 -2.40 -2.80
N THR A 192 -8.07 -2.95 -2.94
CA THR A 192 -8.73 -3.74 -1.89
C THR A 192 -8.86 -5.17 -2.38
N ILE A 193 -8.39 -6.16 -1.58
CA ILE A 193 -8.45 -7.58 -1.92
C ILE A 193 -9.06 -8.34 -0.75
N VAL A 194 -9.97 -9.26 -1.05
CA VAL A 194 -10.48 -10.26 -0.11
C VAL A 194 -9.85 -11.60 -0.46
N PHE A 195 -9.05 -12.14 0.44
CA PHE A 195 -8.48 -13.49 0.36
C PHE A 195 -9.37 -14.48 1.10
N ILE A 196 -9.63 -15.61 0.47
CA ILE A 196 -10.42 -16.71 1.03
C ILE A 196 -9.62 -18.01 0.90
N ARG A 197 -9.47 -18.75 2.01
CA ARG A 197 -8.73 -20.02 2.08
C ARG A 197 -9.59 -21.15 2.67
N GLY A 198 -8.96 -22.27 2.94
CA GLY A 198 -9.54 -23.37 3.69
C GLY A 198 -10.75 -24.01 3.02
N LYS A 199 -11.73 -24.45 3.81
CA LYS A 199 -12.94 -25.12 3.30
C LYS A 199 -13.76 -24.22 2.38
N THR A 200 -13.83 -22.93 2.68
CA THR A 200 -14.57 -21.95 1.88
C THR A 200 -13.94 -21.82 0.49
N ALA A 201 -12.62 -21.73 0.41
CA ALA A 201 -11.92 -21.69 -0.86
C ALA A 201 -12.04 -23.00 -1.65
N SER A 202 -12.06 -24.15 -0.99
CA SER A 202 -12.10 -25.44 -1.67
C SER A 202 -13.34 -25.66 -2.54
N THR A 203 -14.41 -24.92 -2.28
CA THR A 203 -15.63 -24.93 -3.12
C THR A 203 -15.54 -23.99 -4.32
N LEU A 204 -14.60 -23.05 -4.31
CA LEU A 204 -14.38 -22.04 -5.34
C LEU A 204 -13.15 -22.33 -6.19
N TRP A 205 -12.19 -23.10 -5.65
CA TRP A 205 -10.90 -23.39 -6.28
C TRP A 205 -10.99 -24.51 -7.33
N PRO A 206 -10.34 -24.34 -8.49
CA PRO A 206 -9.85 -23.06 -8.99
C PRO A 206 -10.99 -22.19 -9.50
N LEU A 207 -10.90 -20.87 -9.33
CA LEU A 207 -11.78 -19.97 -10.05
C LEU A 207 -11.57 -20.14 -11.56
N SER A 208 -12.65 -20.10 -12.35
CA SER A 208 -12.48 -19.98 -13.79
C SER A 208 -11.85 -18.64 -14.14
N LEU A 209 -10.67 -18.69 -14.75
CA LEU A 209 -9.95 -17.54 -15.28
C LEU A 209 -10.08 -17.47 -16.82
N ASP A 210 -11.05 -18.17 -17.44
CA ASP A 210 -11.19 -18.20 -18.90
C ASP A 210 -11.70 -16.86 -19.42
N GLU A 211 -12.75 -16.34 -18.79
CA GLU A 211 -13.34 -15.06 -19.14
C GLU A 211 -13.92 -14.35 -17.92
N TRP A 212 -14.03 -13.04 -18.01
CA TRP A 212 -14.76 -12.24 -17.02
C TRP A 212 -16.25 -12.38 -17.27
N PRO A 213 -17.11 -12.53 -16.23
CA PRO A 213 -18.55 -12.63 -16.42
C PRO A 213 -19.10 -11.45 -17.21
N SER A 214 -19.67 -11.74 -18.37
CA SER A 214 -20.44 -10.77 -19.16
C SER A 214 -21.86 -10.72 -18.60
N GLY A 215 -22.33 -9.52 -18.26
CA GLY A 215 -23.72 -9.29 -17.83
C GLY A 215 -24.74 -9.45 -18.95
#